data_0fe7da989f1a36fc34dd8b746f6a8454
#
_entry.id   0fe7da989f1a36fc34dd8b746f6a8454
#
_cell.length_a   1.000
_cell.length_b   1.000
_cell.length_c   1.000
_cell.angle_alpha   90.00
_cell.angle_beta   90.00
_cell.angle_gamma   90.00
#
_symmetry.space_group_name_H-M   'P 1'
#
loop_
_entity.id
_entity.type
_entity.pdbx_description
1 polymer ?
#
loop_
_entity_poly.entity_id
_entity_poly.type
_entity_poly.pdbx_seq_one_letter_code
_entity_poly.pdbx_strand_id
1 'polypeptide(L)'
;SITGKGVRDTLARVAREIALEVHEVPSGTAALDWEIPDEWNVRDAYIADAAGRRVVDFRRNNLHLMSYSTAVRARMNLESLRPHLHSRAERPDWIPYRTSYWRRDWGFCLAHRQLEGLPAGDYEVVVDSTLAPGSLTYGEFFVPGDSRDEVLISTHVCHPSLANDNCSGIAVTARLAALLAGAQPRLSYRFLFVPGTIGAIAWLARNEARLERVRAGIVVGLLGDRGPLTYKRSRRGDCEIDRIAA
;
A
#
# COMPACT_ATOMS: atom_id res chain seq x y z
N SER A 1 2.53 3.80 1.09
CA SER A 1 2.08 4.46 -0.16
C SER A 1 2.23 3.51 -1.34
N ILE A 2 1.58 3.81 -2.45
CA ILE A 2 1.67 3.01 -3.68
C ILE A 2 2.86 3.39 -4.57
N THR A 3 3.56 4.46 -4.26
CA THR A 3 4.81 4.89 -4.92
C THR A 3 5.80 5.42 -3.89
N GLY A 4 7.02 5.69 -4.30
CA GLY A 4 8.02 6.41 -3.53
C GLY A 4 8.86 5.53 -2.60
N LYS A 5 9.63 6.20 -1.76
CA LYS A 5 10.65 5.58 -0.91
C LYS A 5 10.10 4.47 0.00
N GLY A 6 8.89 4.63 0.57
CA GLY A 6 8.33 3.66 1.50
C GLY A 6 8.05 2.29 0.87
N VAL A 7 7.65 2.23 -0.40
CA VAL A 7 7.51 0.98 -1.16
C VAL A 7 8.88 0.35 -1.36
N ARG A 8 9.86 1.13 -1.83
CA ARG A 8 11.23 0.66 -2.07
C ARG A 8 11.88 0.11 -0.80
N ASP A 9 11.70 0.79 0.34
CA ASP A 9 12.21 0.33 1.65
C ASP A 9 11.57 -1.01 2.07
N THR A 10 10.29 -1.21 1.78
CA THR A 10 9.59 -2.48 2.05
C THR A 10 10.12 -3.58 1.15
N LEU A 11 10.25 -3.34 -0.15
CA LEU A 11 10.81 -4.31 -1.10
C LEU A 11 12.26 -4.66 -0.78
N ALA A 12 13.07 -3.69 -0.34
CA ALA A 12 14.44 -3.93 0.11
C ALA A 12 14.51 -4.83 1.36
N ARG A 13 13.47 -4.83 2.22
CA ARG A 13 13.36 -5.79 3.33
C ARG A 13 13.03 -7.19 2.84
N VAL A 14 12.08 -7.32 1.90
CA VAL A 14 11.75 -8.61 1.27
C VAL A 14 12.96 -9.19 0.54
N ALA A 15 13.75 -8.35 -0.13
CA ALA A 15 14.97 -8.75 -0.84
C ALA A 15 16.08 -9.32 0.06
N ARG A 16 15.96 -9.19 1.40
CA ARG A 16 16.87 -9.88 2.35
C ARG A 16 16.53 -11.36 2.55
N GLU A 17 15.29 -11.73 2.26
CA GLU A 17 14.77 -13.09 2.45
C GLU A 17 14.77 -13.91 1.16
N ILE A 18 14.61 -13.25 0.01
CA ILE A 18 14.54 -13.86 -1.32
C ILE A 18 15.28 -13.01 -2.36
N ALA A 19 15.73 -13.60 -3.46
CA ALA A 19 16.37 -12.89 -4.57
C ALA A 19 15.32 -12.09 -5.40
N LEU A 20 14.70 -11.07 -4.76
CA LEU A 20 13.64 -10.27 -5.34
C LEU A 20 14.17 -9.40 -6.48
N GLU A 21 13.58 -9.54 -7.66
CA GLU A 21 13.78 -8.62 -8.78
C GLU A 21 12.88 -7.40 -8.60
N VAL A 22 13.44 -6.19 -8.66
CA VAL A 22 12.71 -4.94 -8.49
C VAL A 22 12.54 -4.24 -9.82
N HIS A 23 11.31 -3.88 -10.14
CA HIS A 23 10.91 -3.22 -11.37
C HIS A 23 10.40 -1.81 -11.11
N GLU A 24 10.71 -0.89 -12.01
CA GLU A 24 10.26 0.50 -12.01
C GLU A 24 9.44 0.77 -13.26
N VAL A 25 8.27 1.39 -13.09
CA VAL A 25 7.40 1.82 -14.19
C VAL A 25 7.23 3.33 -14.10
N PRO A 26 7.71 4.12 -15.08
CA PRO A 26 7.66 5.58 -15.02
C PRO A 26 6.24 6.13 -14.91
N SER A 27 6.07 7.24 -14.17
CA SER A 27 4.84 8.03 -14.14
C SER A 27 4.40 8.41 -15.56
N GLY A 28 3.10 8.46 -15.80
CA GLY A 28 2.52 8.73 -17.12
C GLY A 28 2.52 7.54 -18.07
N THR A 29 3.09 6.37 -17.68
CA THR A 29 3.01 5.16 -18.50
C THR A 29 1.58 4.64 -18.50
N ALA A 30 1.02 4.38 -19.68
CA ALA A 30 -0.27 3.73 -19.83
C ALA A 30 -0.22 2.28 -19.33
N ALA A 31 -1.22 1.88 -18.58
CA ALA A 31 -1.36 0.53 -18.02
C ALA A 31 -2.84 0.10 -18.15
N LEU A 32 -3.18 -0.57 -19.25
CA LEU A 32 -4.55 -0.86 -19.68
C LEU A 32 -5.36 0.46 -19.83
N ASP A 33 -6.44 0.61 -19.08
CA ASP A 33 -7.27 1.81 -18.99
C ASP A 33 -6.85 2.79 -17.88
N TRP A 34 -5.67 2.57 -17.29
CA TRP A 34 -5.08 3.38 -16.22
C TRP A 34 -3.77 4.02 -16.68
N GLU A 35 -3.30 4.97 -15.87
CA GLU A 35 -2.00 5.61 -16.02
C GLU A 35 -1.23 5.52 -14.70
N ILE A 36 0.09 5.31 -14.77
CA ILE A 36 0.95 5.28 -13.59
C ILE A 36 1.02 6.69 -12.98
N PRO A 37 0.64 6.84 -11.69
CA PRO A 37 0.60 8.15 -11.05
C PRO A 37 1.99 8.74 -10.79
N ASP A 38 2.02 10.03 -10.48
CA ASP A 38 3.18 10.70 -9.93
C ASP A 38 3.70 10.01 -8.66
N GLU A 39 5.00 10.07 -8.46
CA GLU A 39 5.63 9.54 -7.26
C GLU A 39 5.43 10.49 -6.08
N TRP A 40 4.97 9.94 -4.95
CA TRP A 40 4.75 10.67 -3.72
C TRP A 40 5.74 10.27 -2.63
N ASN A 41 6.41 11.28 -2.07
CA ASN A 41 7.27 11.12 -0.90
C ASN A 41 6.92 12.17 0.16
N VAL A 42 7.09 11.82 1.44
CA VAL A 42 6.87 12.70 2.58
C VAL A 42 8.07 12.65 3.53
N ARG A 43 8.52 13.82 3.97
CA ARG A 43 9.59 13.99 4.94
C ARG A 43 9.07 14.26 6.35
N ASP A 44 8.03 15.12 6.43
CA ASP A 44 7.39 15.49 7.69
C ASP A 44 5.99 16.04 7.44
N ALA A 45 5.09 15.88 8.42
CA ALA A 45 3.80 16.53 8.41
C ALA A 45 3.27 16.70 9.83
N TYR A 46 2.73 17.88 10.14
CA TYR A 46 2.20 18.16 11.47
C TYR A 46 1.21 19.31 11.47
N ILE A 47 0.41 19.35 12.53
CA ILE A 47 -0.35 20.50 12.95
C ILE A 47 0.19 20.91 14.31
N ALA A 48 0.58 22.20 14.47
CA ALA A 48 1.01 22.75 15.75
C ALA A 48 0.08 23.86 16.23
N ASP A 49 -0.14 23.92 17.53
CA ASP A 49 -0.91 25.00 18.19
C ASP A 49 -0.10 26.30 18.26
N ALA A 50 -0.72 27.37 18.78
CA ALA A 50 -0.09 28.69 18.90
C ALA A 50 1.17 28.68 19.81
N ALA A 51 1.33 27.69 20.68
CA ALA A 51 2.53 27.50 21.50
C ALA A 51 3.62 26.69 20.79
N GLY A 52 3.41 26.30 19.52
CA GLY A 52 4.35 25.49 18.74
C GLY A 52 4.34 24.01 19.10
N ARG A 53 3.39 23.56 19.95
CA ARG A 53 3.26 22.15 20.30
C ARG A 53 2.57 21.39 19.19
N ARG A 54 3.18 20.33 18.65
CA ARG A 54 2.57 19.46 17.65
C ARG A 54 1.40 18.68 18.26
N VAL A 55 0.18 19.01 17.86
CA VAL A 55 -1.05 18.34 18.30
C VAL A 55 -1.41 17.17 17.40
N VAL A 56 -1.03 17.21 16.12
CA VAL A 56 -1.05 16.07 15.18
C VAL A 56 0.34 15.95 14.58
N ASP A 57 0.93 14.75 14.56
CA ASP A 57 2.32 14.58 14.16
C ASP A 57 2.51 13.24 13.40
N PHE A 58 2.86 13.33 12.12
CA PHE A 58 3.18 12.19 11.25
C PHE A 58 4.29 11.30 11.82
N ARG A 59 5.26 11.87 12.56
CA ARG A 59 6.36 11.10 13.14
C ARG A 59 5.92 10.22 14.32
N ARG A 60 4.82 10.57 14.98
CA ARG A 60 4.22 9.74 16.03
C ARG A 60 3.40 8.59 15.46
N ASN A 61 2.64 8.89 14.40
CA ASN A 61 1.87 7.89 13.66
C ASN A 61 1.67 8.38 12.23
N ASN A 62 2.17 7.63 11.26
CA ASN A 62 2.10 8.04 9.86
C ASN A 62 0.68 7.98 9.26
N LEU A 63 -0.31 7.36 9.95
CA LEU A 63 -1.72 7.49 9.61
C LEU A 63 -2.25 8.92 9.80
N HIS A 64 -1.58 9.76 10.61
CA HIS A 64 -1.98 11.15 10.78
C HIS A 64 -1.97 11.97 9.51
N LEU A 65 -1.23 11.56 8.49
CA LEU A 65 -1.25 12.23 7.19
C LEU A 65 -2.11 11.45 6.19
N MET A 66 -3.07 12.12 5.55
CA MET A 66 -3.75 11.57 4.39
C MET A 66 -2.71 11.27 3.29
N SER A 67 -2.65 10.01 2.84
CA SER A 67 -1.70 9.59 1.81
C SER A 67 -1.92 10.39 0.52
N TYR A 68 -0.83 10.73 -0.17
CA TYR A 68 -0.83 11.59 -1.36
C TYR A 68 -1.17 13.06 -1.11
N SER A 69 -1.16 13.51 0.14
CA SER A 69 -1.27 14.94 0.46
C SER A 69 -0.18 15.74 -0.24
N THR A 70 -0.61 16.80 -0.96
CA THR A 70 0.29 17.78 -1.55
C THR A 70 0.96 18.64 -0.49
N ALA A 71 2.12 19.20 -0.81
CA ALA A 71 2.85 20.08 0.11
C ALA A 71 2.00 21.31 0.51
N VAL A 72 2.01 21.63 1.78
CA VAL A 72 1.39 22.84 2.34
C VAL A 72 2.21 23.36 3.50
N ARG A 73 2.30 24.68 3.59
CA ARG A 73 2.79 25.40 4.77
C ARG A 73 1.93 26.64 4.96
N ALA A 74 1.09 26.61 5.97
CA ALA A 74 0.11 27.68 6.20
C ALA A 74 -0.15 27.86 7.69
N ARG A 75 -0.66 29.06 8.05
CA ARG A 75 -1.27 29.34 9.36
C ARG A 75 -2.75 29.64 9.14
N MET A 76 -3.60 28.96 9.86
CA MET A 76 -5.06 29.11 9.72
C MET A 76 -5.77 28.80 11.02
N ASN A 77 -6.94 29.37 11.21
CA ASN A 77 -7.79 29.06 12.36
C ASN A 77 -8.41 27.66 12.25
N LEU A 78 -8.94 27.16 13.37
CA LEU A 78 -9.54 25.83 13.44
C LEU A 78 -10.71 25.66 12.46
N GLU A 79 -11.52 26.69 12.23
CA GLU A 79 -12.67 26.63 11.33
C GLU A 79 -12.23 26.36 9.89
N SER A 80 -11.21 27.09 9.41
CA SER A 80 -10.62 26.89 8.09
C SER A 80 -9.86 25.56 7.98
N LEU A 81 -9.32 25.04 9.08
CA LEU A 81 -8.60 23.77 9.12
C LEU A 81 -9.54 22.55 9.10
N ARG A 82 -10.74 22.66 9.69
CA ARG A 82 -11.70 21.53 9.85
C ARG A 82 -11.99 20.75 8.56
N PRO A 83 -12.18 21.35 7.37
CA PRO A 83 -12.42 20.61 6.14
C PRO A 83 -11.28 19.63 5.75
N HIS A 84 -10.06 19.87 6.26
CA HIS A 84 -8.88 19.05 6.03
C HIS A 84 -8.62 18.04 7.16
N LEU A 85 -9.50 17.96 8.17
CA LEU A 85 -9.39 17.03 9.30
C LEU A 85 -10.37 15.88 9.13
N HIS A 86 -9.87 14.66 9.13
CA HIS A 86 -10.65 13.45 8.91
C HIS A 86 -10.65 12.58 10.16
N SER A 87 -11.82 12.24 10.66
CA SER A 87 -12.02 11.34 11.80
C SER A 87 -13.29 10.51 11.61
N ARG A 88 -13.55 9.58 12.52
CA ARG A 88 -14.75 8.75 12.53
C ARG A 88 -15.43 8.82 13.89
N ALA A 89 -16.59 9.45 13.98
CA ALA A 89 -17.35 9.61 15.23
C ALA A 89 -17.79 8.24 15.80
N GLU A 90 -18.13 7.29 14.94
CA GLU A 90 -18.54 5.93 15.32
C GLU A 90 -17.35 5.06 15.84
N ARG A 91 -16.12 5.55 15.69
CA ARG A 91 -14.88 4.94 16.17
C ARG A 91 -13.94 6.01 16.74
N PRO A 92 -14.31 6.61 17.89
CA PRO A 92 -13.75 7.88 18.35
C PRO A 92 -12.26 7.82 18.69
N ASP A 93 -11.71 6.63 18.96
CA ASP A 93 -10.30 6.42 19.30
C ASP A 93 -9.45 6.02 18.09
N TRP A 94 -10.05 5.79 16.93
CA TRP A 94 -9.31 5.33 15.76
C TRP A 94 -8.85 6.49 14.89
N ILE A 95 -7.63 6.37 14.34
CA ILE A 95 -7.13 7.23 13.29
C ILE A 95 -7.49 6.58 11.97
N PRO A 96 -8.37 7.18 11.13
CA PRO A 96 -8.77 6.56 9.87
C PRO A 96 -7.63 6.63 8.84
N TYR A 97 -7.54 5.62 7.97
CA TYR A 97 -6.74 5.71 6.75
C TYR A 97 -7.51 6.50 5.69
N ARG A 98 -6.87 7.50 5.09
CA ARG A 98 -7.38 8.25 3.95
C ARG A 98 -6.29 8.46 2.89
N THR A 99 -6.71 8.64 1.65
CA THR A 99 -5.83 8.92 0.51
C THR A 99 -6.53 9.83 -0.50
N SER A 100 -5.77 10.65 -1.20
CA SER A 100 -6.25 11.46 -2.32
C SER A 100 -5.84 10.92 -3.70
N TYR A 101 -4.91 9.98 -3.77
CA TYR A 101 -4.32 9.36 -4.97
C TYR A 101 -4.22 10.28 -6.20
N TRP A 102 -5.26 10.38 -7.01
CA TRP A 102 -5.28 11.13 -8.28
C TRP A 102 -5.75 12.58 -8.14
N ARG A 103 -6.18 13.03 -6.95
CA ARG A 103 -6.54 14.42 -6.71
C ARG A 103 -5.41 15.14 -6.00
N ARG A 104 -5.10 16.37 -6.42
CA ARG A 104 -4.19 17.25 -5.69
C ARG A 104 -4.95 17.87 -4.52
N ASP A 105 -4.79 17.27 -3.35
CA ASP A 105 -5.46 17.63 -2.10
C ASP A 105 -4.51 17.35 -0.94
N TRP A 106 -4.84 17.82 0.26
CA TRP A 106 -4.10 17.54 1.48
C TRP A 106 -5.06 17.40 2.67
N GLY A 107 -4.64 16.68 3.69
CA GLY A 107 -5.44 16.53 4.91
C GLY A 107 -4.72 15.73 5.98
N PHE A 108 -5.30 15.79 7.17
CA PHE A 108 -4.83 15.03 8.33
C PHE A 108 -5.94 14.12 8.85
N CYS A 109 -5.51 12.96 9.37
CA CYS A 109 -6.38 11.97 9.99
C CYS A 109 -6.06 11.92 11.49
N LEU A 110 -7.08 11.92 12.33
CA LEU A 110 -6.91 11.89 13.77
C LEU A 110 -8.10 11.19 14.46
N ALA A 111 -7.91 10.74 15.69
CA ALA A 111 -9.00 10.21 16.49
C ALA A 111 -10.08 11.27 16.67
N HIS A 112 -11.35 10.88 16.66
CA HIS A 112 -12.45 11.84 16.77
C HIS A 112 -12.41 12.61 18.10
N ARG A 113 -12.08 11.94 19.21
CA ARG A 113 -11.89 12.61 20.52
C ARG A 113 -10.76 13.66 20.47
N GLN A 114 -9.71 13.41 19.69
CA GLN A 114 -8.65 14.39 19.50
C GLN A 114 -9.14 15.59 18.72
N LEU A 115 -9.95 15.38 17.68
CA LEU A 115 -10.57 16.46 16.89
C LEU A 115 -11.49 17.33 17.75
N GLU A 116 -12.34 16.71 18.57
CA GLU A 116 -13.24 17.43 19.49
C GLU A 116 -12.49 18.23 20.56
N GLY A 117 -11.33 17.72 20.99
CA GLY A 117 -10.48 18.36 21.97
C GLY A 117 -9.58 19.49 21.44
N LEU A 118 -9.60 19.80 20.14
CA LEU A 118 -8.81 20.91 19.59
C LEU A 118 -9.43 22.25 20.00
N PRO A 119 -8.71 23.12 20.75
CA PRO A 119 -9.21 24.43 21.14
C PRO A 119 -9.38 25.35 19.93
N ALA A 120 -10.31 26.29 20.02
CA ALA A 120 -10.40 27.37 19.05
C ALA A 120 -9.09 28.19 19.04
N GLY A 121 -8.61 28.59 17.88
CA GLY A 121 -7.37 29.34 17.72
C GLY A 121 -6.69 29.06 16.40
N ASP A 122 -5.48 29.62 16.25
CA ASP A 122 -4.66 29.47 15.07
C ASP A 122 -3.71 28.28 15.20
N TYR A 123 -3.53 27.61 14.08
CA TYR A 123 -2.64 26.45 13.93
C TYR A 123 -1.65 26.67 12.81
N GLU A 124 -0.42 26.26 13.03
CA GLU A 124 0.55 26.05 11.95
C GLU A 124 0.32 24.67 11.34
N VAL A 125 0.19 24.62 10.03
CA VAL A 125 -0.04 23.40 9.25
C VAL A 125 1.12 23.21 8.30
N VAL A 126 1.80 22.06 8.40
CA VAL A 126 2.92 21.73 7.54
C VAL A 126 2.74 20.33 6.98
N VAL A 127 2.79 20.20 5.66
CA VAL A 127 3.00 18.95 4.94
C VAL A 127 4.24 19.14 4.06
N ASP A 128 5.34 18.51 4.43
CA ASP A 128 6.58 18.51 3.67
C ASP A 128 6.62 17.24 2.81
N SER A 129 5.95 17.31 1.67
CA SER A 129 5.84 16.23 0.69
C SER A 129 6.26 16.67 -0.70
N THR A 130 6.54 15.69 -1.55
CA THR A 130 6.72 15.88 -3.00
C THR A 130 5.73 14.98 -3.73
N LEU A 131 5.15 15.49 -4.80
CA LEU A 131 4.30 14.75 -5.73
C LEU A 131 4.72 15.20 -7.14
N ALA A 132 5.54 14.39 -7.80
CA ALA A 132 6.19 14.71 -9.07
C ALA A 132 6.41 13.44 -9.90
N PRO A 133 6.68 13.57 -11.21
CA PRO A 133 7.06 12.43 -12.04
C PRO A 133 8.18 11.61 -11.41
N GLY A 134 8.02 10.30 -11.40
CA GLY A 134 8.93 9.32 -10.81
C GLY A 134 8.56 7.94 -11.29
N SER A 135 8.43 6.95 -10.38
CA SER A 135 8.11 5.57 -10.77
C SER A 135 7.19 4.88 -9.77
N LEU A 136 6.38 3.98 -10.29
CA LEU A 136 5.75 2.91 -9.52
C LEU A 136 6.73 1.75 -9.43
N THR A 137 7.02 1.31 -8.19
CA THR A 137 7.97 0.23 -7.91
C THR A 137 7.23 -1.03 -7.48
N TYR A 138 7.59 -2.20 -8.04
CA TYR A 138 7.10 -3.49 -7.57
C TYR A 138 8.22 -4.53 -7.56
N GLY A 139 8.01 -5.61 -6.80
CA GLY A 139 8.95 -6.73 -6.72
C GLY A 139 8.37 -7.99 -7.32
N GLU A 140 9.24 -8.77 -7.96
CA GLU A 140 8.91 -10.07 -8.55
C GLU A 140 9.96 -11.11 -8.12
N PHE A 141 9.50 -12.33 -7.82
CA PHE A 141 10.38 -13.47 -7.60
C PHE A 141 9.81 -14.70 -8.30
N PHE A 142 10.66 -15.41 -9.05
CA PHE A 142 10.25 -16.56 -9.84
C PHE A 142 10.97 -17.83 -9.37
N VAL A 143 10.18 -18.87 -9.11
CA VAL A 143 10.67 -20.21 -8.82
C VAL A 143 10.33 -21.12 -10.01
N PRO A 144 11.31 -21.58 -10.78
CA PRO A 144 11.06 -22.49 -11.89
C PRO A 144 10.61 -23.85 -11.36
N GLY A 145 9.65 -24.47 -12.06
CA GLY A 145 9.23 -25.85 -11.87
C GLY A 145 9.51 -26.71 -13.11
N ASP A 146 9.09 -27.96 -13.08
CA ASP A 146 9.21 -28.87 -14.23
C ASP A 146 8.34 -28.42 -15.41
N SER A 147 7.19 -27.76 -15.12
CA SER A 147 6.28 -27.21 -16.11
C SER A 147 6.45 -25.71 -16.29
N ARG A 148 6.20 -25.24 -17.52
CA ARG A 148 6.09 -23.79 -17.82
C ARG A 148 4.79 -23.17 -17.33
N ASP A 149 3.82 -23.99 -16.89
CA ASP A 149 2.59 -23.50 -16.27
C ASP A 149 2.89 -22.83 -14.92
N GLU A 150 2.31 -21.66 -14.70
CA GLU A 150 2.64 -20.82 -13.56
C GLU A 150 1.46 -20.72 -12.56
N VAL A 151 1.78 -20.74 -11.29
CA VAL A 151 0.91 -20.28 -10.20
C VAL A 151 1.34 -18.89 -9.79
N LEU A 152 0.42 -17.93 -9.85
CA LEU A 152 0.67 -16.54 -9.48
C LEU A 152 0.26 -16.31 -8.03
N ILE A 153 1.20 -15.88 -7.19
CA ILE A 153 0.95 -15.51 -5.79
C ILE A 153 1.23 -14.02 -5.64
N SER A 154 0.21 -13.25 -5.35
CA SER A 154 0.31 -11.78 -5.27
C SER A 154 0.00 -11.28 -3.88
N THR A 155 0.75 -10.29 -3.41
CA THR A 155 0.50 -9.57 -2.17
C THR A 155 0.70 -8.08 -2.38
N HIS A 156 -0.09 -7.25 -1.68
CA HIS A 156 0.01 -5.80 -1.89
C HIS A 156 0.92 -5.11 -0.87
N VAL A 157 1.61 -4.07 -1.35
CA VAL A 157 2.51 -3.20 -0.61
C VAL A 157 2.02 -1.77 -0.79
N CYS A 158 1.20 -1.25 0.11
CA CYS A 158 0.62 0.09 -0.11
C CYS A 158 0.30 0.91 1.13
N HIS A 159 -0.11 0.32 2.24
CA HIS A 159 -0.61 1.07 3.39
C HIS A 159 0.49 1.42 4.40
N PRO A 160 0.47 2.62 5.00
CA PRO A 160 1.32 2.94 6.15
C PRO A 160 0.72 2.37 7.44
N SER A 161 1.56 1.97 8.38
CA SER A 161 1.21 1.59 9.79
C SER A 161 0.07 0.58 9.97
N LEU A 162 -0.28 -0.19 8.96
CA LEU A 162 -1.32 -1.22 9.05
C LEU A 162 -0.67 -2.60 9.03
N ALA A 163 -0.46 -3.19 10.21
CA ALA A 163 0.31 -4.43 10.35
C ALA A 163 -0.40 -5.63 9.72
N ASN A 164 -1.70 -5.81 9.98
CA ASN A 164 -2.46 -6.89 9.35
C ASN A 164 -2.67 -6.62 7.86
N ASP A 165 -3.03 -5.41 7.49
CA ASP A 165 -3.20 -4.96 6.10
C ASP A 165 -2.02 -4.04 5.68
N ASN A 166 -0.87 -4.53 5.19
CA ASN A 166 -0.72 -5.90 4.73
C ASN A 166 0.67 -6.48 5.03
N CYS A 167 1.33 -6.04 6.11
CA CYS A 167 2.63 -6.60 6.50
C CYS A 167 2.54 -8.13 6.72
N SER A 168 1.39 -8.62 7.19
CA SER A 168 1.16 -10.06 7.38
C SER A 168 1.19 -10.82 6.06
N GLY A 169 0.48 -10.32 5.03
CA GLY A 169 0.50 -10.93 3.70
C GLY A 169 1.89 -10.89 3.06
N ILE A 170 2.60 -9.77 3.20
CA ILE A 170 3.98 -9.63 2.70
C ILE A 170 4.90 -10.66 3.36
N ALA A 171 4.85 -10.79 4.68
CA ALA A 171 5.71 -11.71 5.44
C ALA A 171 5.43 -13.18 5.07
N VAL A 172 4.15 -13.57 5.00
CA VAL A 172 3.75 -14.93 4.62
C VAL A 172 4.16 -15.24 3.18
N THR A 173 3.95 -14.30 2.25
CA THR A 173 4.33 -14.46 0.85
C THR A 173 5.85 -14.59 0.69
N ALA A 174 6.64 -13.77 1.37
CA ALA A 174 8.10 -13.84 1.33
C ALA A 174 8.61 -15.17 1.92
N ARG A 175 8.02 -15.63 3.03
CA ARG A 175 8.40 -16.92 3.63
C ARG A 175 8.03 -18.09 2.75
N LEU A 176 6.86 -18.07 2.11
CA LEU A 176 6.45 -19.11 1.15
C LEU A 176 7.37 -19.14 -0.06
N ALA A 177 7.75 -17.98 -0.59
CA ALA A 177 8.70 -17.85 -1.68
C ALA A 177 10.06 -18.46 -1.32
N ALA A 178 10.58 -18.17 -0.13
CA ALA A 178 11.84 -18.73 0.38
C ALA A 178 11.79 -20.26 0.54
N LEU A 179 10.66 -20.80 1.02
CA LEU A 179 10.47 -22.25 1.14
C LEU A 179 10.44 -22.95 -0.22
N LEU A 180 9.71 -22.35 -1.19
CA LEU A 180 9.60 -22.93 -2.53
C LEU A 180 10.90 -22.79 -3.34
N ALA A 181 11.73 -21.78 -3.06
CA ALA A 181 13.03 -21.63 -3.70
C ALA A 181 13.98 -22.81 -3.44
N GLY A 182 13.83 -23.50 -2.30
CA GLY A 182 14.59 -24.72 -1.96
C GLY A 182 13.95 -26.03 -2.42
N ALA A 183 12.81 -25.97 -3.10
CA ALA A 183 12.07 -27.14 -3.56
C ALA A 183 12.22 -27.33 -5.10
N GLN A 184 11.81 -28.49 -5.59
CA GLN A 184 11.63 -28.75 -7.03
C GLN A 184 10.13 -28.92 -7.32
N PRO A 185 9.39 -27.83 -7.51
CA PRO A 185 7.97 -27.90 -7.69
C PRO A 185 7.62 -28.36 -9.12
N ARG A 186 6.48 -29.06 -9.27
CA ARG A 186 5.97 -29.46 -10.58
C ARG A 186 5.55 -28.29 -11.46
N LEU A 187 4.86 -27.29 -10.86
CA LEU A 187 4.49 -26.02 -11.52
C LEU A 187 5.51 -24.94 -11.17
N SER A 188 5.68 -23.98 -12.06
CA SER A 188 6.44 -22.78 -11.74
C SER A 188 5.62 -21.85 -10.84
N TYR A 189 6.30 -21.08 -9.97
CA TYR A 189 5.63 -20.11 -9.08
C TYR A 189 6.18 -18.71 -9.31
N ARG A 190 5.28 -17.76 -9.42
CA ARG A 190 5.59 -16.34 -9.52
C ARG A 190 5.00 -15.60 -8.35
N PHE A 191 5.88 -14.92 -7.61
CA PHE A 191 5.51 -14.12 -6.45
C PHE A 191 5.57 -12.65 -6.83
N LEU A 192 4.50 -11.91 -6.55
CA LEU A 192 4.38 -10.48 -6.80
C LEU A 192 4.17 -9.72 -5.50
N PHE A 193 5.02 -8.71 -5.30
CA PHE A 193 4.90 -7.72 -4.24
C PHE A 193 4.60 -6.38 -4.91
N VAL A 194 3.32 -6.06 -5.03
CA VAL A 194 2.85 -4.96 -5.90
C VAL A 194 2.10 -3.89 -5.10
N PRO A 195 2.19 -2.60 -5.45
CA PRO A 195 1.29 -1.60 -4.92
C PRO A 195 -0.18 -1.98 -5.16
N GLY A 196 -1.04 -1.70 -4.17
CA GLY A 196 -2.46 -2.05 -4.24
C GLY A 196 -3.12 -1.49 -5.51
N THR A 197 -3.93 -2.33 -6.18
CA THR A 197 -4.65 -2.08 -7.43
C THR A 197 -3.73 -1.71 -8.59
N ILE A 198 -3.15 -0.51 -8.62
CA ILE A 198 -2.35 0.00 -9.75
C ILE A 198 -1.11 -0.85 -10.04
N GLY A 199 -0.47 -1.44 -9.02
CA GLY A 199 0.69 -2.31 -9.21
C GLY A 199 0.32 -3.62 -9.91
N ALA A 200 -0.82 -4.21 -9.56
CA ALA A 200 -1.33 -5.39 -10.26
C ALA A 200 -1.71 -5.08 -11.72
N ILE A 201 -2.36 -3.94 -11.96
CA ILE A 201 -2.71 -3.46 -13.30
C ILE A 201 -1.45 -3.22 -14.13
N ALA A 202 -0.43 -2.56 -13.56
CA ALA A 202 0.84 -2.31 -14.24
C ALA A 202 1.56 -3.62 -14.59
N TRP A 203 1.56 -4.59 -13.67
CA TRP A 203 2.16 -5.90 -13.94
C TRP A 203 1.41 -6.63 -15.06
N LEU A 204 0.08 -6.66 -15.04
CA LEU A 204 -0.74 -7.29 -16.08
C LEU A 204 -0.48 -6.67 -17.46
N ALA A 205 -0.50 -5.34 -17.56
CA ALA A 205 -0.23 -4.63 -18.81
C ALA A 205 1.14 -4.95 -19.42
N ARG A 206 2.15 -5.18 -18.57
CA ARG A 206 3.52 -5.49 -19.01
C ARG A 206 3.78 -6.97 -19.29
N ASN A 207 2.89 -7.85 -18.87
CA ASN A 207 3.06 -9.30 -18.93
C ASN A 207 1.90 -10.02 -19.65
N GLU A 208 1.16 -9.34 -20.51
CA GLU A 208 -0.03 -9.87 -21.17
C GLU A 208 0.26 -11.23 -21.87
N ALA A 209 1.32 -11.30 -22.66
CA ALA A 209 1.74 -12.54 -23.34
C ALA A 209 2.09 -13.70 -22.38
N ARG A 210 2.43 -13.40 -21.12
CA ARG A 210 2.75 -14.39 -20.10
C ARG A 210 1.50 -14.98 -19.46
N LEU A 211 0.37 -14.29 -19.50
CA LEU A 211 -0.87 -14.71 -18.86
C LEU A 211 -1.38 -16.07 -19.36
N GLU A 212 -1.04 -16.45 -20.59
CA GLU A 212 -1.38 -17.77 -21.15
C GLU A 212 -0.81 -18.94 -20.32
N ARG A 213 0.27 -18.71 -19.58
CA ARG A 213 0.93 -19.70 -18.71
C ARG A 213 0.32 -19.74 -17.31
N VAL A 214 -0.41 -18.73 -16.89
CA VAL A 214 -0.96 -18.63 -15.55
C VAL A 214 -2.20 -19.53 -15.43
N ARG A 215 -2.08 -20.63 -14.70
CA ARG A 215 -3.16 -21.61 -14.47
C ARG A 215 -4.01 -21.26 -13.26
N ALA A 216 -3.38 -20.71 -12.23
CA ALA A 216 -4.06 -20.34 -11.00
C ALA A 216 -3.40 -19.06 -10.41
N GLY A 217 -4.17 -18.34 -9.61
CA GLY A 217 -3.65 -17.19 -8.87
C GLY A 217 -4.31 -17.07 -7.50
N ILE A 218 -3.51 -16.65 -6.51
CA ILE A 218 -3.97 -16.35 -5.16
C ILE A 218 -3.46 -14.97 -4.76
N VAL A 219 -4.35 -14.16 -4.18
CA VAL A 219 -3.96 -12.92 -3.51
C VAL A 219 -3.88 -13.19 -2.02
N VAL A 220 -2.72 -12.89 -1.43
CA VAL A 220 -2.41 -13.14 -0.02
C VAL A 220 -2.46 -11.82 0.74
N GLY A 221 -3.28 -11.73 1.77
CA GLY A 221 -3.40 -10.51 2.58
C GLY A 221 -4.18 -10.73 3.87
N LEU A 222 -3.97 -9.85 4.85
CA LEU A 222 -4.70 -9.78 6.11
C LEU A 222 -4.67 -11.08 6.93
N LEU A 223 -3.52 -11.74 7.02
CA LEU A 223 -3.34 -13.04 7.68
C LEU A 223 -2.81 -12.94 9.12
N GLY A 224 -2.76 -11.74 9.71
CA GLY A 224 -2.07 -11.49 10.98
C GLY A 224 -2.99 -11.23 12.18
N ASP A 225 -4.28 -11.50 12.08
CA ASP A 225 -5.19 -11.40 13.23
C ASP A 225 -5.49 -12.77 13.85
N ARG A 226 -6.34 -12.79 14.89
CA ARG A 226 -6.73 -14.00 15.61
C ARG A 226 -7.94 -14.71 15.02
N GLY A 227 -8.49 -14.18 13.93
CA GLY A 227 -9.64 -14.77 13.24
C GLY A 227 -9.26 -16.04 12.48
N PRO A 228 -10.23 -16.83 12.06
CA PRO A 228 -9.99 -17.97 11.18
C PRO A 228 -9.52 -17.48 9.81
N LEU A 229 -8.68 -18.28 9.16
CA LEU A 229 -8.31 -18.03 7.77
C LEU A 229 -9.56 -18.04 6.89
N THR A 230 -9.69 -17.03 6.05
CA THR A 230 -10.83 -16.89 5.14
C THR A 230 -10.33 -16.95 3.70
N TYR A 231 -10.89 -17.86 2.92
CA TYR A 231 -10.69 -17.90 1.48
C TYR A 231 -11.87 -17.23 0.75
N LYS A 232 -11.58 -16.15 0.05
CA LYS A 232 -12.53 -15.51 -0.85
C LYS A 232 -12.41 -16.14 -2.23
N ARG A 233 -13.44 -16.85 -2.66
CA ARG A 233 -13.48 -17.52 -3.97
C ARG A 233 -13.29 -16.55 -5.13
N SER A 234 -12.82 -17.07 -6.26
CA SER A 234 -12.75 -16.35 -7.52
C SER A 234 -14.12 -15.78 -7.92
N ARG A 235 -14.13 -14.87 -8.91
CA ARG A 235 -15.38 -14.25 -9.37
C ARG A 235 -16.42 -15.26 -9.86
N ARG A 236 -15.98 -16.36 -10.50
CA ARG A 236 -16.88 -17.44 -10.95
C ARG A 236 -17.21 -18.43 -9.83
N GLY A 237 -16.34 -18.58 -8.86
CA GLY A 237 -16.52 -19.47 -7.71
C GLY A 237 -16.33 -20.97 -8.00
N ASP A 238 -15.90 -21.33 -9.20
CA ASP A 238 -15.79 -22.71 -9.70
C ASP A 238 -14.42 -23.03 -10.35
N CYS A 239 -13.46 -22.13 -10.23
CA CYS A 239 -12.11 -22.35 -10.75
C CYS A 239 -11.41 -23.50 -10.00
N GLU A 240 -10.38 -24.09 -10.62
CA GLU A 240 -9.58 -25.15 -10.00
C GLU A 240 -9.05 -24.74 -8.63
N ILE A 241 -8.54 -23.51 -8.51
CA ILE A 241 -8.03 -22.99 -7.24
C ILE A 241 -9.13 -22.90 -6.16
N ASP A 242 -10.39 -22.62 -6.54
CA ASP A 242 -11.51 -22.59 -5.60
C ASP A 242 -11.80 -23.97 -5.01
N ARG A 243 -11.55 -25.04 -5.78
CA ARG A 243 -11.74 -26.45 -5.32
C ARG A 243 -10.57 -26.92 -4.45
N ILE A 244 -9.36 -26.40 -4.70
CA ILE A 244 -8.17 -26.75 -3.93
C ILE A 244 -8.17 -26.05 -2.56
N ALA A 245 -8.68 -24.80 -2.50
CA ALA A 245 -8.65 -23.96 -1.29
C ALA A 245 -9.91 -24.12 -0.41
N ALA A 246 -10.94 -24.82 -0.85
CA ALA A 246 -12.17 -25.10 -0.09
C ALA A 246 -12.02 -26.34 0.78
#